data_255a9c9fb6fdf1f1db0fdcef52a01463
#
_entry.id   255a9c9fb6fdf1f1db0fdcef52a01463
#
_cell.length_a   1.000
_cell.length_b   1.000
_cell.length_c   1.000
_cell.angle_alpha   90.00
_cell.angle_beta   90.00
_cell.angle_gamma   90.00
#
_symmetry.space_group_name_H-M   'P 1'
#
loop_
_entity.id
_entity.type
_entity.pdbx_description
1 polymer ?
#
loop_
_entity_poly.entity_id
_entity_poly.type
_entity_poly.pdbx_seq_one_letter_code
_entity_poly.pdbx_strand_id
1 'polypeptide(L)'
;NFVIMMTMLGIISLAGIVVNNSVVLIDYTDILLRRRQEKLGVTYDALLPRKEVIEVVIQAGKARLRPVLLTAITTVLGLIPLATGLNIDFAGLFINFNPDIYTGGDNVMFWGPLAWTVIFGLTFATFLTLVIVPVCYYLVYRIKLKVYKNRIEKIEPVAYNR
;
A
#
# COMPACT_ATOMS: atom_id res chain seq x y z
N ASN A 1 -22.42 17.19 -13.85
CA ASN A 1 -20.97 17.42 -13.95
C ASN A 1 -20.28 17.45 -12.58
N PHE A 2 -21.00 17.71 -11.49
CA PHE A 2 -20.44 17.78 -10.13
C PHE A 2 -19.98 16.43 -9.62
N VAL A 3 -20.74 15.38 -9.87
CA VAL A 3 -20.42 13.98 -9.48
C VAL A 3 -19.08 13.54 -10.07
N ILE A 4 -18.79 13.92 -11.30
CA ILE A 4 -17.54 13.59 -11.98
C ILE A 4 -16.32 14.22 -11.28
N MET A 5 -16.45 15.49 -10.85
CA MET A 5 -15.38 16.18 -10.13
C MET A 5 -15.06 15.51 -8.79
N MET A 6 -16.10 15.13 -8.02
CA MET A 6 -15.94 14.45 -6.73
C MET A 6 -15.33 13.05 -6.89
N THR A 7 -15.73 12.31 -7.91
CA THR A 7 -15.14 11.03 -8.23
C THR A 7 -13.66 11.15 -8.62
N MET A 8 -13.29 12.15 -9.41
CA MET A 8 -11.89 12.41 -9.78
C MET A 8 -11.03 12.78 -8.57
N LEU A 9 -11.54 13.62 -7.64
CA LEU A 9 -10.87 13.90 -6.37
C LEU A 9 -10.68 12.63 -5.54
N GLY A 10 -11.69 11.74 -5.51
CA GLY A 10 -11.59 10.44 -4.85
C GLY A 10 -10.48 9.56 -5.43
N ILE A 11 -10.34 9.51 -6.75
CA ILE A 11 -9.31 8.74 -7.43
C ILE A 11 -7.91 9.29 -7.12
N ILE A 12 -7.72 10.61 -7.15
CA ILE A 12 -6.44 11.25 -6.84
C ILE A 12 -6.04 10.98 -5.37
N SER A 13 -6.98 11.12 -4.45
CA SER A 13 -6.77 10.82 -3.03
C SER A 13 -6.39 9.35 -2.81
N LEU A 14 -7.12 8.44 -3.47
CA LEU A 14 -6.85 7.01 -3.43
C LEU A 14 -5.44 6.68 -3.93
N ALA A 15 -5.01 7.28 -5.04
CA ALA A 15 -3.67 7.08 -5.58
C ALA A 15 -2.59 7.45 -4.56
N GLY A 16 -2.75 8.57 -3.84
CA GLY A 16 -1.84 8.98 -2.77
C GLY A 16 -1.73 7.96 -1.63
N ILE A 17 -2.85 7.42 -1.18
CA ILE A 17 -2.90 6.40 -0.11
C ILE A 17 -2.20 5.11 -0.56
N VAL A 18 -2.47 4.65 -1.77
CA VAL A 18 -1.91 3.40 -2.32
C VAL A 18 -0.40 3.51 -2.52
N VAL A 19 0.08 4.63 -3.07
CA VAL A 19 1.52 4.87 -3.25
C VAL A 19 2.23 4.90 -1.92
N ASN A 20 1.70 5.61 -0.92
CA ASN A 20 2.30 5.68 0.41
C ASN A 20 2.44 4.28 1.04
N ASN A 21 1.40 3.45 0.99
CA ASN A 21 1.45 2.09 1.51
C ASN A 21 2.48 1.22 0.78
N SER A 22 2.61 1.38 -0.53
CA SER A 22 3.59 0.64 -1.35
C SER A 22 5.03 1.03 -1.02
N VAL A 23 5.30 2.33 -0.89
CA VAL A 23 6.64 2.85 -0.54
C VAL A 23 7.09 2.32 0.82
N VAL A 24 6.22 2.39 1.83
CA VAL A 24 6.53 1.89 3.18
C VAL A 24 6.82 0.38 3.19
N LEU A 25 6.13 -0.41 2.36
CA LEU A 25 6.38 -1.84 2.24
C LEU A 25 7.75 -2.14 1.59
N ILE A 26 8.10 -1.40 0.54
CA ILE A 26 9.39 -1.53 -0.15
C ILE A 26 10.53 -1.15 0.78
N ASP A 27 10.45 0.01 1.43
CA ASP A 27 11.47 0.50 2.37
C ASP A 27 11.71 -0.50 3.52
N TYR A 28 10.64 -1.04 4.09
CA TYR A 28 10.76 -2.07 5.13
C TYR A 28 11.41 -3.36 4.62
N THR A 29 11.13 -3.75 3.37
CA THR A 29 11.76 -4.92 2.75
C THR A 29 13.27 -4.68 2.57
N ASP A 30 13.68 -3.48 2.16
CA ASP A 30 15.09 -3.10 2.02
C ASP A 30 15.82 -3.11 3.38
N ILE A 31 15.18 -2.61 4.43
CA ILE A 31 15.74 -2.64 5.79
C ILE A 31 15.96 -4.09 6.25
N LEU A 32 14.99 -4.98 6.03
CA LEU A 32 15.14 -6.39 6.37
C LEU A 32 16.23 -7.08 5.56
N LEU A 33 16.35 -6.73 4.28
CA LEU A 33 17.40 -7.26 3.41
C LEU A 33 18.80 -6.87 3.93
N ARG A 34 19.00 -5.59 4.29
CA ARG A 34 20.24 -5.09 4.87
C ARG A 34 20.57 -5.80 6.18
N ARG A 35 19.61 -5.95 7.08
CA ARG A 35 19.80 -6.70 8.36
C ARG A 35 20.16 -8.16 8.11
N ARG A 36 19.66 -8.77 7.05
CA ARG A 36 20.02 -10.14 6.69
C ARG A 36 21.45 -10.22 6.15
N GLN A 37 21.88 -9.25 5.34
CA GLN A 37 23.26 -9.13 4.86
C GLN A 37 24.25 -8.99 6.02
N GLU A 38 23.97 -8.11 6.98
CA GLU A 38 24.76 -7.93 8.19
C GLU A 38 24.91 -9.23 8.99
N LYS A 39 23.82 -9.97 9.21
CA LYS A 39 23.84 -11.25 9.92
C LYS A 39 24.67 -12.32 9.22
N LEU A 40 24.75 -12.28 7.91
CA LEU A 40 25.52 -13.22 7.10
C LEU A 40 26.97 -12.74 6.88
N GLY A 41 27.36 -11.58 7.41
CA GLY A 41 28.71 -11.01 7.25
C GLY A 41 29.05 -10.63 5.81
N VAL A 42 28.04 -10.40 4.98
CA VAL A 42 28.20 -10.09 3.56
C VAL A 42 28.14 -8.59 3.35
N THR A 43 29.02 -8.06 2.47
CA THR A 43 29.06 -6.63 2.14
C THR A 43 27.74 -6.15 1.54
N TYR A 44 27.37 -4.90 1.78
CA TYR A 44 26.10 -4.28 1.31
C TYR A 44 25.85 -4.38 -0.19
N ASP A 45 26.92 -4.48 -1.01
CA ASP A 45 26.82 -4.62 -2.46
C ASP A 45 26.68 -6.07 -2.95
N ALA A 46 26.86 -7.05 -2.05
CA ALA A 46 26.74 -8.45 -2.44
C ALA A 46 25.28 -8.89 -2.50
N LEU A 47 24.95 -9.54 -3.61
CA LEU A 47 23.62 -10.05 -3.85
C LEU A 47 23.38 -11.34 -3.04
N LEU A 48 22.31 -11.38 -2.27
CA LEU A 48 21.90 -12.56 -1.51
C LEU A 48 21.36 -13.67 -2.42
N PRO A 49 21.49 -14.95 -2.01
CA PRO A 49 20.86 -16.06 -2.69
C PRO A 49 19.34 -15.91 -2.79
N ARG A 50 18.73 -16.41 -3.85
CA ARG A 50 17.29 -16.29 -4.10
C ARG A 50 16.42 -16.74 -2.93
N LYS A 51 16.82 -17.80 -2.23
CA LYS A 51 16.07 -18.37 -1.08
C LYS A 51 15.96 -17.34 0.05
N GLU A 52 17.06 -16.69 0.40
CA GLU A 52 17.12 -15.66 1.44
C GLU A 52 16.25 -14.44 1.12
N VAL A 53 16.27 -14.00 -0.14
CA VAL A 53 15.45 -12.85 -0.58
C VAL A 53 13.96 -13.18 -0.51
N ILE A 54 13.55 -14.38 -0.91
CA ILE A 54 12.15 -14.81 -0.82
C ILE A 54 11.68 -14.81 0.64
N GLU A 55 12.52 -15.34 1.56
CA GLU A 55 12.19 -15.33 2.99
C GLU A 55 12.03 -13.92 3.54
N VAL A 56 12.93 -13.01 3.17
CA VAL A 56 12.87 -11.59 3.58
C VAL A 56 11.61 -10.93 3.06
N VAL A 57 11.26 -11.13 1.79
CA VAL A 57 10.06 -10.56 1.17
C VAL A 57 8.78 -11.09 1.84
N ILE A 58 8.73 -12.40 2.14
CA ILE A 58 7.58 -13.00 2.85
C ILE A 58 7.50 -12.44 4.27
N GLN A 59 8.62 -12.30 4.96
CA GLN A 59 8.65 -11.76 6.32
C GLN A 59 8.21 -10.28 6.33
N ALA A 60 8.64 -9.48 5.36
CA ALA A 60 8.22 -8.09 5.20
C ALA A 60 6.71 -7.99 4.97
N GLY A 61 6.17 -8.80 4.05
CA GLY A 61 4.74 -8.87 3.77
C GLY A 61 3.92 -9.22 5.01
N LYS A 62 4.31 -10.27 5.75
CA LYS A 62 3.64 -10.68 6.99
C LYS A 62 3.65 -9.59 8.06
N ALA A 63 4.76 -8.89 8.24
CA ALA A 63 4.90 -7.84 9.26
C ALA A 63 4.04 -6.62 8.94
N ARG A 64 3.91 -6.26 7.66
CA ARG A 64 3.16 -5.09 7.20
C ARG A 64 1.68 -5.35 6.91
N LEU A 65 1.27 -6.61 6.80
CA LEU A 65 -0.11 -6.98 6.51
C LEU A 65 -1.08 -6.43 7.56
N ARG A 66 -0.76 -6.58 8.86
CA ARG A 66 -1.63 -6.10 9.95
C ARG A 66 -1.85 -4.59 9.93
N PRO A 67 -0.80 -3.71 9.91
CA PRO A 67 -0.99 -2.27 9.84
C PRO A 67 -1.77 -1.82 8.59
N VAL A 68 -1.46 -2.38 7.44
CA VAL A 68 -2.12 -2.02 6.17
C VAL A 68 -3.60 -2.41 6.17
N LEU A 69 -3.94 -3.61 6.63
CA LEU A 69 -5.34 -4.02 6.76
C LEU A 69 -6.09 -3.19 7.79
N LEU A 70 -5.46 -2.90 8.93
CA LEU A 70 -6.11 -2.10 9.97
C LEU A 70 -6.45 -0.69 9.46
N THR A 71 -5.51 -0.01 8.79
CA THR A 71 -5.76 1.31 8.22
C THR A 71 -6.83 1.29 7.14
N ALA A 72 -6.84 0.28 6.27
CA ALA A 72 -7.88 0.14 5.25
C ALA A 72 -9.26 -0.07 5.88
N ILE A 73 -9.39 -0.98 6.85
CA ILE A 73 -10.65 -1.27 7.53
C ILE A 73 -11.17 -0.04 8.28
N THR A 74 -10.32 0.64 9.04
CA THR A 74 -10.73 1.83 9.80
C THR A 74 -11.16 2.98 8.88
N THR A 75 -10.47 3.17 7.76
CA THR A 75 -10.85 4.19 6.76
C THR A 75 -12.19 3.85 6.11
N VAL A 76 -12.39 2.59 5.71
CA VAL A 76 -13.66 2.13 5.12
C VAL A 76 -14.80 2.31 6.13
N LEU A 77 -14.63 1.85 7.38
CA LEU A 77 -15.64 2.01 8.43
C LEU A 77 -15.96 3.48 8.72
N GLY A 78 -14.95 4.36 8.71
CA GLY A 78 -15.13 5.80 8.91
C GLY A 78 -15.89 6.49 7.76
N LEU A 79 -15.78 5.96 6.54
CA LEU A 79 -16.48 6.52 5.37
C LEU A 79 -17.89 5.95 5.16
N ILE A 80 -18.25 4.83 5.79
CA ILE A 80 -19.60 4.23 5.68
C ILE A 80 -20.71 5.23 6.04
N PRO A 81 -20.65 5.94 7.18
CA PRO A 81 -21.69 6.89 7.53
C PRO A 81 -21.87 7.99 6.46
N LEU A 82 -20.76 8.48 5.91
CA LEU A 82 -20.77 9.47 4.85
C LEU A 82 -21.32 8.91 3.54
N ALA A 83 -20.98 7.69 3.20
CA ALA A 83 -21.43 7.00 1.99
C ALA A 83 -22.92 6.64 2.03
N THR A 84 -23.44 6.27 3.20
CA THR A 84 -24.86 5.92 3.42
C THR A 84 -25.73 7.15 3.70
N GLY A 85 -25.09 8.30 3.97
CA GLY A 85 -25.78 9.54 4.26
C GLY A 85 -26.42 9.58 5.64
N LEU A 86 -25.84 8.88 6.60
CA LEU A 86 -26.26 8.94 7.99
C LEU A 86 -25.90 10.32 8.56
N ASN A 87 -26.90 11.11 8.87
CA ASN A 87 -26.77 12.39 9.56
C ASN A 87 -27.31 12.25 10.98
N ILE A 88 -26.52 12.74 11.95
CA ILE A 88 -26.91 12.80 13.36
C ILE A 88 -27.00 14.27 13.73
N ASP A 89 -28.17 14.69 14.21
CA ASP A 89 -28.33 16.04 14.74
C ASP A 89 -27.73 16.11 16.16
N PHE A 90 -26.46 16.55 16.19
CA PHE A 90 -25.75 16.76 17.47
C PHE A 90 -26.35 17.90 18.28
N ALA A 91 -26.97 18.92 17.61
CA ALA A 91 -27.58 20.03 18.32
C ALA A 91 -28.85 19.56 19.05
N GLY A 92 -29.68 18.76 18.38
CA GLY A 92 -30.85 18.14 19.02
C GLY A 92 -30.48 17.15 20.14
N LEU A 93 -29.37 16.42 19.97
CA LEU A 93 -28.86 15.51 21.00
C LEU A 93 -28.45 16.28 22.28
N PHE A 94 -27.75 17.42 22.16
CA PHE A 94 -27.28 18.19 23.31
C PHE A 94 -28.38 19.05 23.96
N ILE A 95 -29.37 19.50 23.19
CA ILE A 95 -30.42 20.37 23.68
C ILE A 95 -31.65 19.61 24.19
N ASN A 96 -32.05 18.55 23.45
CA ASN A 96 -33.31 17.83 23.72
C ASN A 96 -33.10 16.37 24.16
N PHE A 97 -31.87 15.88 24.29
CA PHE A 97 -31.55 14.47 24.52
C PHE A 97 -32.22 13.50 23.54
N ASN A 98 -32.58 13.96 22.35
CA ASN A 98 -33.24 13.16 21.32
C ASN A 98 -32.37 13.19 20.05
N PRO A 99 -31.66 12.09 19.72
CA PRO A 99 -30.87 12.04 18.52
C PRO A 99 -31.80 11.80 17.32
N ASP A 100 -32.12 12.81 16.56
CA ASP A 100 -32.77 12.62 15.26
C ASP A 100 -31.75 12.12 14.25
N ILE A 101 -31.87 10.82 13.94
CA ILE A 101 -31.07 10.15 12.92
C ILE A 101 -31.87 10.18 11.64
N TYR A 102 -31.40 10.95 10.67
CA TYR A 102 -32.01 10.99 9.34
C TYR A 102 -31.00 10.61 8.26
N THR A 103 -31.51 9.99 7.18
CA THR A 103 -30.72 9.61 6.03
C THR A 103 -30.99 10.55 4.87
N GLY A 104 -29.93 10.98 4.16
CA GLY A 104 -30.06 11.88 3.02
C GLY A 104 -29.66 13.30 3.34
N GLY A 105 -29.87 14.21 2.39
CA GLY A 105 -29.48 15.60 2.46
C GLY A 105 -28.48 16.00 1.38
N ASP A 106 -28.29 17.32 1.20
CA ASP A 106 -27.42 17.88 0.17
C ASP A 106 -25.94 17.43 0.31
N ASN A 107 -25.50 17.19 1.54
CA ASN A 107 -24.16 16.67 1.82
C ASN A 107 -23.92 15.30 1.20
N VAL A 108 -24.92 14.42 1.16
CA VAL A 108 -24.77 13.07 0.61
C VAL A 108 -24.67 13.12 -0.91
N MET A 109 -25.47 13.99 -1.55
CA MET A 109 -25.38 14.17 -3.01
C MET A 109 -23.99 14.69 -3.41
N PHE A 110 -23.36 15.47 -2.52
CA PHE A 110 -22.07 16.09 -2.77
C PHE A 110 -20.90 15.14 -2.49
N TRP A 111 -20.85 14.56 -1.29
CA TRP A 111 -19.71 13.75 -0.81
C TRP A 111 -19.89 12.25 -1.03
N GLY A 112 -21.10 11.76 -1.26
CA GLY A 112 -21.40 10.35 -1.48
C GLY A 112 -20.57 9.70 -2.58
N PRO A 113 -20.49 10.30 -3.79
CA PRO A 113 -19.69 9.73 -4.89
C PRO A 113 -18.21 9.60 -4.55
N LEU A 114 -17.65 10.55 -3.80
CA LEU A 114 -16.28 10.50 -3.31
C LEU A 114 -16.10 9.36 -2.30
N ALA A 115 -16.99 9.26 -1.31
CA ALA A 115 -16.91 8.23 -0.26
C ALA A 115 -16.99 6.82 -0.87
N TRP A 116 -17.94 6.56 -1.77
CA TRP A 116 -18.07 5.27 -2.45
C TRP A 116 -16.84 4.94 -3.30
N THR A 117 -16.30 5.90 -4.04
CA THR A 117 -15.09 5.72 -4.83
C THR A 117 -13.91 5.31 -3.96
N VAL A 118 -13.73 5.97 -2.81
CA VAL A 118 -12.63 5.65 -1.89
C VAL A 118 -12.84 4.30 -1.22
N ILE A 119 -14.06 3.94 -0.79
CA ILE A 119 -14.35 2.65 -0.15
C ILE A 119 -14.02 1.49 -1.08
N PHE A 120 -14.60 1.48 -2.28
CA PHE A 120 -14.36 0.39 -3.24
C PHE A 120 -12.92 0.40 -3.75
N GLY A 121 -12.40 1.58 -4.09
CA GLY A 121 -11.04 1.71 -4.59
C GLY A 121 -10.00 1.31 -3.56
N LEU A 122 -10.13 1.73 -2.29
CA LEU A 122 -9.19 1.37 -1.23
C LEU A 122 -9.22 -0.13 -0.92
N THR A 123 -10.40 -0.73 -0.86
CA THR A 123 -10.55 -2.17 -0.62
C THR A 123 -9.84 -2.97 -1.71
N PHE A 124 -10.11 -2.66 -2.98
CA PHE A 124 -9.49 -3.33 -4.11
C PHE A 124 -7.97 -3.07 -4.18
N ALA A 125 -7.57 -1.81 -4.05
CA ALA A 125 -6.16 -1.41 -4.11
C ALA A 125 -5.33 -2.01 -2.97
N THR A 126 -5.87 -2.12 -1.76
CA THR A 126 -5.17 -2.73 -0.62
C THR A 126 -4.89 -4.20 -0.91
N PHE A 127 -5.87 -4.95 -1.41
CA PHE A 127 -5.69 -6.35 -1.79
C PHE A 127 -4.65 -6.48 -2.91
N LEU A 128 -4.76 -5.65 -3.94
CA LEU A 128 -3.85 -5.65 -5.08
C LEU A 128 -2.41 -5.33 -4.65
N THR A 129 -2.22 -4.31 -3.82
CA THR A 129 -0.91 -3.88 -3.34
C THR A 129 -0.22 -4.96 -2.52
N LEU A 130 -0.94 -5.67 -1.65
CA LEU A 130 -0.38 -6.76 -0.84
C LEU A 130 0.16 -7.92 -1.68
N VAL A 131 -0.36 -8.13 -2.88
CA VAL A 131 0.08 -9.18 -3.80
C VAL A 131 1.13 -8.65 -4.78
N ILE A 132 0.85 -7.52 -5.44
CA ILE A 132 1.69 -7.01 -6.53
C ILE A 132 3.04 -6.51 -6.03
N VAL A 133 3.08 -5.75 -4.93
CA VAL A 133 4.33 -5.13 -4.46
C VAL A 133 5.40 -6.17 -4.12
N PRO A 134 5.14 -7.23 -3.34
CA PRO A 134 6.12 -8.29 -3.08
C PRO A 134 6.57 -9.01 -4.36
N VAL A 135 5.65 -9.27 -5.28
CA VAL A 135 5.96 -9.94 -6.56
C VAL A 135 6.84 -9.04 -7.43
N CYS A 136 6.50 -7.76 -7.57
CA CYS A 136 7.32 -6.80 -8.33
C CYS A 136 8.71 -6.64 -7.72
N TYR A 137 8.80 -6.54 -6.38
CA TYR A 137 10.09 -6.46 -5.69
C TYR A 137 10.98 -7.69 -6.01
N TYR A 138 10.40 -8.88 -5.92
CA TYR A 138 11.12 -10.12 -6.27
C TYR A 138 11.54 -10.15 -7.75
N LEU A 139 10.69 -9.70 -8.68
CA LEU A 139 11.02 -9.65 -10.10
C LEU A 139 12.18 -8.70 -10.39
N VAL A 140 12.14 -7.48 -9.82
CA VAL A 140 13.23 -6.50 -9.95
C VAL A 140 14.54 -7.07 -9.40
N TYR A 141 14.49 -7.71 -8.24
CA TYR A 141 15.66 -8.34 -7.66
C TYR A 141 16.21 -9.48 -8.54
N ARG A 142 15.35 -10.29 -9.13
CA ARG A 142 15.72 -11.35 -10.08
C ARG A 142 16.41 -10.80 -11.33
N ILE A 143 15.90 -9.68 -11.86
CA ILE A 143 16.52 -8.99 -13.00
C ILE A 143 17.91 -8.48 -12.60
N LYS A 144 18.03 -7.86 -11.43
CA LYS A 144 19.32 -7.38 -10.89
C LYS A 144 20.34 -8.52 -10.76
N LEU A 145 19.94 -9.67 -10.25
CA LEU A 145 20.78 -10.87 -10.19
C LEU A 145 21.26 -11.33 -11.56
N LYS A 146 20.38 -11.33 -12.56
CA LYS A 146 20.72 -11.75 -13.92
C LYS A 146 21.72 -10.80 -14.60
N VAL A 147 21.51 -9.50 -14.43
CA VAL A 147 22.38 -8.46 -14.97
C VAL A 147 23.76 -8.50 -14.30
N TYR A 148 23.81 -8.69 -12.99
CA TYR A 148 25.07 -8.76 -12.26
C TYR A 148 25.88 -10.00 -12.62
N LYS A 149 25.23 -11.17 -12.75
CA LYS A 149 25.88 -12.39 -13.23
C LYS A 149 26.49 -12.21 -14.63
N ASN A 150 25.76 -11.60 -15.54
CA ASN A 150 26.26 -11.32 -16.89
C ASN A 150 27.43 -10.33 -16.92
N ARG A 151 27.51 -9.42 -15.91
CA ARG A 151 28.67 -8.51 -15.80
C ARG A 151 29.91 -9.22 -15.29
N ILE A 152 29.81 -10.09 -14.30
CA ILE A 152 30.94 -10.86 -13.78
C ILE A 152 31.48 -11.78 -14.86
N GLU A 153 30.61 -12.49 -15.57
CA GLU A 153 30.96 -13.40 -16.67
C GLU A 153 31.67 -12.69 -17.85
N LYS A 154 31.41 -11.38 -18.03
CA LYS A 154 32.13 -10.54 -19.03
C LYS A 154 33.47 -10.01 -18.56
N ILE A 155 33.73 -9.94 -17.26
CA ILE A 155 34.95 -9.38 -16.67
C ILE A 155 36.00 -10.47 -16.43
N GLU A 156 35.61 -11.69 -16.06
CA GLU A 156 36.53 -12.79 -15.85
C GLU A 156 37.40 -13.17 -17.07
N PRO A 157 36.91 -13.24 -18.31
CA PRO A 157 37.74 -13.58 -19.45
C PRO A 157 38.79 -12.51 -19.79
N VAL A 158 38.63 -11.27 -19.34
CA VAL A 158 39.60 -10.17 -19.59
C VAL A 158 40.73 -10.18 -18.57
N ALA A 159 40.50 -10.68 -17.35
CA ALA A 159 41.51 -10.75 -16.29
C ALA A 159 42.47 -11.93 -16.42
N TYR A 160 42.05 -13.02 -17.12
CA TYR A 160 42.88 -14.21 -17.30
C TYR A 160 43.92 -14.08 -18.43
N ASN A 161 43.80 -13.11 -19.33
CA ASN A 161 44.74 -12.88 -20.46
C ASN A 161 45.75 -11.75 -20.22
N ARG A 162 46.06 -11.40 -18.99
CA ARG A 162 47.16 -10.57 -18.55
C ARG A 162 48.04 -11.34 -17.56
#